data_8caa462cb09eb24c34a0bfc566bfa80d
#
_entry.id   8caa462cb09eb24c34a0bfc566bfa80d
#
_cell.length_a   1.000
_cell.length_b   1.000
_cell.length_c   1.000
_cell.angle_alpha   90.00
_cell.angle_beta   90.00
_cell.angle_gamma   90.00
#
_symmetry.space_group_name_H-M   'P 1'
#
loop_
_entity.id
_entity.type
_entity.pdbx_description
1 polymer ?
#
loop_
_entity_poly.entity_id
_entity_poly.type
_entity_poly.pdbx_seq_one_letter_code
_entity_poly.pdbx_strand_id
1 'polypeptide(L)'
;MFTMTTKAREVVRRVTSHPRIGATSGLRIASQGPGEDALGVRTATGPERGDEVVERDGARVFLDEPAVPRVRGRLLDAVTRNGRVHFVVRNRH
;
A
#
# COMPACT_ATOMS: atom_id res chain seq x y z
N MET A 1 -2.66 -10.70 -9.66
CA MET A 1 -3.28 -9.39 -9.35
C MET A 1 -3.05 -9.06 -7.88
N PHE A 2 -2.69 -7.84 -7.59
CA PHE A 2 -2.52 -7.37 -6.22
C PHE A 2 -3.88 -7.00 -5.63
N THR A 3 -4.18 -7.48 -4.42
CA THR A 3 -5.46 -7.21 -3.76
C THR A 3 -5.22 -6.68 -2.35
N MET A 4 -6.29 -6.17 -1.74
CA MET A 4 -6.26 -5.63 -0.38
C MET A 4 -7.38 -6.24 0.45
N THR A 5 -7.10 -6.60 1.71
CA THR A 5 -8.16 -7.01 2.62
C THR A 5 -9.09 -5.83 2.92
N THR A 6 -10.29 -6.13 3.41
CA THR A 6 -11.23 -5.08 3.82
C THR A 6 -10.59 -4.17 4.87
N LYS A 7 -9.88 -4.76 5.84
CA LYS A 7 -9.22 -3.98 6.88
C LYS A 7 -8.13 -3.09 6.29
N ALA A 8 -7.33 -3.60 5.35
CA ALA A 8 -6.31 -2.79 4.70
C ALA A 8 -6.93 -1.61 3.96
N ARG A 9 -8.01 -1.84 3.20
CA ARG A 9 -8.70 -0.75 2.51
C ARG A 9 -9.21 0.32 3.46
N GLU A 10 -9.81 -0.10 4.58
CA GLU A 10 -10.32 0.84 5.58
C GLU A 10 -9.20 1.68 6.19
N VAL A 11 -8.07 1.05 6.51
CA VAL A 11 -6.95 1.77 7.09
C VAL A 11 -6.32 2.72 6.07
N VAL A 12 -6.16 2.29 4.83
CA VAL A 12 -5.63 3.17 3.77
C VAL A 12 -6.53 4.40 3.61
N ARG A 13 -7.85 4.21 3.54
CA ARG A 13 -8.77 5.34 3.43
C ARG A 13 -8.66 6.28 4.62
N ARG A 14 -8.53 5.73 5.84
CA ARG A 14 -8.42 6.55 7.05
C ARG A 14 -7.15 7.38 7.06
N VAL A 15 -6.00 6.77 6.77
CA VAL A 15 -4.73 7.49 6.83
C VAL A 15 -4.54 8.47 5.67
N THR A 16 -5.26 8.29 4.58
CA THR A 16 -5.15 9.16 3.41
C THR A 16 -6.30 10.17 3.29
N SER A 17 -7.25 10.16 4.21
CA SER A 17 -8.37 11.11 4.22
C SER A 17 -8.08 12.37 5.03
N HIS A 18 -6.90 12.47 5.62
CA HIS A 18 -6.52 13.63 6.42
C HIS A 18 -6.46 14.88 5.54
N PRO A 19 -7.04 16.01 5.98
CA PRO A 19 -7.08 17.22 5.13
C PRO A 19 -5.73 17.73 4.64
N ARG A 20 -4.67 17.46 5.40
CA ARG A 20 -3.32 17.92 5.05
C ARG A 20 -2.66 17.09 3.95
N ILE A 21 -3.18 15.90 3.69
CA ILE A 21 -2.55 14.99 2.72
C ILE A 21 -3.07 15.24 1.31
N GLY A 22 -4.33 15.66 1.18
CA GLY A 22 -4.92 16.00 -0.11
C GLY A 22 -5.67 14.83 -0.75
N ALA A 23 -6.46 15.16 -1.76
CA ALA A 23 -7.37 14.22 -2.41
C ALA A 23 -6.67 13.18 -3.28
N THR A 24 -5.40 13.43 -3.67
CA THR A 24 -4.65 12.51 -4.52
C THR A 24 -3.73 11.57 -3.73
N SER A 25 -3.81 11.63 -2.39
CA SER A 25 -2.94 10.85 -1.54
C SER A 25 -3.26 9.36 -1.57
N GLY A 26 -2.31 8.55 -1.16
CA GLY A 26 -2.45 7.11 -1.09
C GLY A 26 -1.35 6.50 -0.26
N LEU A 27 -1.34 5.18 -0.21
CA LEU A 27 -0.29 4.42 0.44
C LEU A 27 0.73 4.02 -0.62
N ARG A 28 2.00 4.36 -0.40
CA ARG A 28 3.04 4.02 -1.36
C ARG A 28 3.83 2.81 -0.86
N ILE A 29 3.90 1.78 -1.69
CA ILE A 29 4.70 0.58 -1.46
C ILE A 29 5.87 0.63 -2.44
N ALA A 30 7.07 0.70 -1.90
CA ALA A 30 8.28 0.85 -2.71
C ALA A 30 9.31 -0.20 -2.33
N SER A 31 10.12 -0.60 -3.29
CA SER A 31 11.22 -1.52 -3.03
C SER A 31 12.29 -0.85 -2.17
N GLN A 32 12.85 -1.59 -1.23
CA GLN A 32 13.90 -1.10 -0.35
C GLN A 32 15.16 -1.97 -0.42
N GLY A 33 15.35 -2.68 -1.50
CA GLY A 33 16.50 -3.55 -1.67
C GLY A 33 16.18 -4.72 -2.59
N PRO A 34 17.13 -5.64 -2.78
CA PRO A 34 16.98 -6.71 -3.78
C PRO A 34 16.05 -7.84 -3.37
N GLY A 35 15.70 -7.99 -2.08
CA GLY A 35 14.84 -9.08 -1.63
C GLY A 35 13.37 -8.87 -2.01
N GLU A 36 12.64 -9.94 -2.23
CA GLU A 36 11.22 -9.86 -2.56
C GLU A 36 10.39 -9.22 -1.45
N ASP A 37 10.79 -9.40 -0.21
CA ASP A 37 10.09 -8.85 0.93
C ASP A 37 10.70 -7.54 1.43
N ALA A 38 11.68 -7.01 0.71
CA ALA A 38 12.29 -5.72 1.05
C ALA A 38 11.43 -4.58 0.50
N LEU A 39 10.26 -4.39 1.12
CA LEU A 39 9.27 -3.40 0.72
C LEU A 39 9.03 -2.42 1.85
N GLY A 40 9.03 -1.13 1.53
CA GLY A 40 8.67 -0.08 2.46
C GLY A 40 7.28 0.44 2.18
N VAL A 41 6.54 0.78 3.23
CA VAL A 41 5.16 1.27 3.12
C VAL A 41 5.05 2.60 3.84
N ARG A 42 4.56 3.64 3.14
CA ARG A 42 4.34 4.96 3.73
C ARG A 42 3.19 5.67 3.03
N THR A 43 2.64 6.68 3.70
CA THR A 43 1.66 7.55 3.04
C THR A 43 2.37 8.49 2.08
N ALA A 44 1.69 8.87 1.00
CA ALA A 44 2.24 9.77 0.01
C ALA A 44 1.13 10.69 -0.51
N THR A 45 1.52 11.88 -0.93
CA THR A 45 0.55 12.87 -1.43
C THR A 45 0.07 12.56 -2.84
N GLY A 46 0.80 11.72 -3.55
CA GLY A 46 0.44 11.29 -4.89
C GLY A 46 1.43 10.29 -5.42
N PRO A 47 1.18 9.72 -6.59
CA PRO A 47 2.13 8.78 -7.20
C PRO A 47 3.36 9.51 -7.70
N GLU A 48 4.47 8.81 -7.72
CA GLU A 48 5.69 9.29 -8.35
C GLU A 48 5.73 8.78 -9.79
N ARG A 49 6.62 9.37 -10.57
CA ARG A 49 6.77 8.97 -11.96
C ARG A 49 7.11 7.48 -12.07
N GLY A 50 6.37 6.76 -12.90
CA GLY A 50 6.56 5.33 -13.07
C GLY A 50 5.77 4.47 -12.10
N ASP A 51 5.11 5.07 -11.11
CA ASP A 51 4.30 4.30 -10.17
C ASP A 51 3.05 3.75 -10.85
N GLU A 52 2.69 2.51 -10.49
CA GLU A 52 1.40 1.96 -10.84
C GLU A 52 0.41 2.32 -9.73
N VAL A 53 -0.79 2.72 -10.10
CA VAL A 53 -1.84 3.10 -9.15
C VAL A 53 -2.89 1.99 -9.11
N VAL A 54 -3.16 1.48 -7.91
CA VAL A 54 -4.23 0.52 -7.66
C VAL A 54 -5.23 1.17 -6.75
N GLU A 55 -6.51 1.20 -7.14
CA GLU A 55 -7.55 1.79 -6.32
C GLU A 55 -8.69 0.79 -6.15
N ARG A 56 -9.16 0.65 -4.90
CA ARG A 56 -10.28 -0.22 -4.54
C ARG A 56 -11.09 0.48 -3.45
N ASP A 57 -12.36 0.73 -3.73
CA ASP A 57 -13.30 1.33 -2.75
C ASP A 57 -12.75 2.60 -2.11
N GLY A 58 -12.09 3.43 -2.89
CA GLY A 58 -11.51 4.67 -2.41
C GLY A 58 -10.15 4.53 -1.74
N ALA A 59 -9.65 3.32 -1.56
CA ALA A 59 -8.30 3.08 -1.06
C ALA A 59 -7.33 3.08 -2.24
N ARG A 60 -6.34 3.97 -2.18
CA ARG A 60 -5.40 4.15 -3.28
C ARG A 60 -4.00 3.72 -2.85
N VAL A 61 -3.37 2.89 -3.67
CA VAL A 61 -2.02 2.38 -3.42
C VAL A 61 -1.15 2.68 -4.63
N PHE A 62 0.04 3.17 -4.38
CA PHE A 62 1.05 3.46 -5.40
C PHE A 62 2.18 2.44 -5.29
N LEU A 63 2.53 1.80 -6.40
CA LEU A 63 3.58 0.78 -6.43
C LEU A 63 4.71 1.28 -7.32
N ASP A 64 5.93 1.35 -6.81
CA ASP A 64 7.03 1.70 -7.69
C ASP A 64 7.29 0.52 -8.65
N GLU A 65 8.05 0.81 -9.71
CA GLU A 65 8.27 -0.17 -10.78
C GLU A 65 8.81 -1.51 -10.25
N PRO A 66 9.84 -1.55 -9.38
CA PRO A 66 10.32 -2.82 -8.85
C PRO A 66 9.35 -3.51 -7.89
N ALA A 67 8.43 -2.78 -7.26
CA ALA A 67 7.47 -3.39 -6.33
C ALA A 67 6.38 -4.15 -7.07
N VAL A 68 6.02 -3.74 -8.28
CA VAL A 68 4.91 -4.35 -9.02
C VAL A 68 5.04 -5.88 -9.12
N PRO A 69 6.17 -6.43 -9.61
CA PRO A 69 6.27 -7.90 -9.69
C PRO A 69 6.34 -8.56 -8.32
N ARG A 70 6.82 -7.84 -7.30
CA ARG A 70 6.95 -8.42 -5.96
C ARG A 70 5.62 -8.59 -5.25
N VAL A 71 4.60 -7.78 -5.61
CA VAL A 71 3.29 -7.87 -4.97
C VAL A 71 2.25 -8.58 -5.84
N ARG A 72 2.61 -8.92 -7.05
CA ARG A 72 1.68 -9.59 -7.97
C ARG A 72 1.20 -10.92 -7.39
N GLY A 73 -0.12 -11.12 -7.39
CA GLY A 73 -0.72 -12.31 -6.81
C GLY A 73 -0.70 -12.34 -5.29
N ARG A 74 -0.30 -11.25 -4.65
CA ARG A 74 -0.21 -11.17 -3.19
C ARG A 74 -1.32 -10.26 -2.65
N LEU A 75 -1.38 -10.14 -1.34
CA LEU A 75 -2.46 -9.49 -0.63
C LEU A 75 -1.89 -8.49 0.38
N LEU A 76 -2.35 -7.25 0.34
CA LEU A 76 -2.05 -6.26 1.36
C LEU A 76 -3.03 -6.42 2.51
N ASP A 77 -2.51 -6.59 3.71
CA ASP A 77 -3.30 -6.68 4.93
C ASP A 77 -2.83 -5.63 5.93
N ALA A 78 -3.63 -5.38 6.93
CA ALA A 78 -3.29 -4.48 8.02
C ALA A 78 -3.47 -5.22 9.33
N VAL A 79 -2.45 -5.20 10.17
CA VAL A 79 -2.47 -5.85 11.47
C VAL A 79 -2.17 -4.84 12.56
N THR A 80 -2.79 -5.03 13.74
CA THR A 80 -2.56 -4.15 14.89
C THR A 80 -1.67 -4.89 15.89
N ARG A 81 -0.57 -4.24 16.27
CA ARG A 81 0.35 -4.76 17.29
C ARG A 81 0.72 -3.63 18.23
N ASN A 82 0.55 -3.87 19.52
CA ASN A 82 0.90 -2.88 20.56
C ASN A 82 0.24 -1.52 20.28
N GLY A 83 -1.02 -1.54 19.84
CA GLY A 83 -1.76 -0.33 19.55
C GLY A 83 -1.39 0.38 18.25
N ARG A 84 -0.51 -0.20 17.46
CA ARG A 84 -0.09 0.38 16.17
C ARG A 84 -0.53 -0.49 15.02
N VAL A 85 -0.93 0.15 13.92
CA VAL A 85 -1.31 -0.55 12.70
C VAL A 85 -0.08 -0.70 11.81
N HIS A 86 0.15 -1.92 11.33
CA HIS A 86 1.21 -2.25 10.41
C HIS A 86 0.61 -2.83 9.14
N PHE A 87 1.11 -2.42 8.00
CA PHE A 87 0.74 -3.03 6.72
C PHE A 87 1.70 -4.18 6.43
N VAL A 88 1.14 -5.29 5.97
CA VAL A 88 1.93 -6.47 5.60
C VAL A 88 1.47 -6.97 4.24
N VAL A 89 2.40 -7.47 3.44
CA VAL A 89 2.09 -8.08 2.16
C VAL A 89 2.17 -9.60 2.35
N ARG A 90 1.05 -10.28 2.14
CA ARG A 90 0.94 -11.71 2.37
C ARG A 90 0.75 -12.48 1.08
N ASN A 91 1.13 -13.73 1.07
CA ASN A 91 0.78 -14.63 -0.02
C ASN A 91 -0.71 -14.98 0.09
N ARG A 92 -1.33 -15.23 -1.05
CA ARG A 92 -2.77 -15.50 -1.12
C ARG A 92 -3.08 -16.98 -0.98
N HIS A 93 -2.72 -17.59 0.11
CA HIS A 93 -3.05 -19.00 0.35
C HIS A 93 -3.52 -19.20 1.76
#